data_879a04dacb12fb590bc27d1e29bc8d44
#
_entry.id   879a04dacb12fb590bc27d1e29bc8d44
#
_cell.length_a   1.000
_cell.length_b   1.000
_cell.length_c   1.000
_cell.angle_alpha   90.00
_cell.angle_beta   90.00
_cell.angle_gamma   90.00
#
_symmetry.space_group_name_H-M   'P 1'
#
loop_
_entity.id
_entity.type
_entity.pdbx_description
1 polymer ?
#
loop_
_entity_poly.entity_id
_entity_poly.type
_entity_poly.pdbx_seq_one_letter_code
_entity_poly.pdbx_strand_id
1 'polypeptide(L)'
;EQAGMEHAQSDLFEKAACILTPLDEASSAAIAKLTAFWETLGMTVSIVSPEKHDEIVAHVSHLPHLLASTLCGYLATQEDTWRTLSGRGLRDTTRIASGDPQLWKQILEQNSDEVLRAIEGFEQQLHHLKTALLNQNSLGIIAQLESGKTYRDQL
;
A
#
# COMPACT_ATOMS: atom_id res chain seq x y z
N GLU A 1 1.91 3.55 -13.05
CA GLU A 1 3.16 2.80 -13.24
C GLU A 1 3.24 2.40 -14.70
N GLN A 2 4.28 2.83 -15.38
CA GLN A 2 4.46 2.65 -16.81
C GLN A 2 5.78 1.91 -17.02
N ALA A 3 5.84 1.02 -17.99
CA ALA A 3 7.04 0.26 -18.34
C ALA A 3 7.54 0.68 -19.73
N GLY A 4 8.86 0.60 -19.93
CA GLY A 4 9.51 0.90 -21.20
C GLY A 4 10.37 2.16 -21.17
N MET A 5 11.35 2.21 -22.04
CA MET A 5 12.31 3.32 -22.11
C MET A 5 11.68 4.68 -22.47
N GLU A 6 10.54 4.64 -23.15
CA GLU A 6 9.76 5.83 -23.49
C GLU A 6 9.19 6.58 -22.28
N HIS A 7 9.14 5.91 -21.13
CA HIS A 7 8.71 6.49 -19.87
C HIS A 7 9.86 6.85 -18.92
N ALA A 8 11.11 6.77 -19.40
CA ALA A 8 12.28 7.11 -18.60
C ALA A 8 12.29 8.61 -18.27
N GLN A 9 12.54 8.93 -17.00
CA GLN A 9 12.68 10.31 -16.50
C GLN A 9 14.01 10.44 -15.79
N SER A 10 14.67 11.59 -15.93
CA SER A 10 15.99 11.83 -15.31
C SER A 10 15.97 11.89 -13.79
N ASP A 11 14.82 12.20 -13.21
CA ASP A 11 14.56 12.37 -11.78
C ASP A 11 13.76 11.20 -11.16
N LEU A 12 13.63 10.08 -11.87
CA LEU A 12 12.84 8.92 -11.48
C LEU A 12 13.16 8.41 -10.07
N PHE A 13 14.41 8.50 -9.66
CA PHE A 13 14.91 8.03 -8.35
C PHE A 13 14.99 9.14 -7.30
N GLU A 14 14.82 10.40 -7.68
CA GLU A 14 14.97 11.53 -6.77
C GLU A 14 13.88 11.47 -5.68
N LYS A 15 14.31 11.45 -4.41
CA LYS A 15 13.45 11.31 -3.22
C LYS A 15 12.64 10.01 -3.14
N ALA A 16 12.86 9.07 -4.05
CA ALA A 16 12.23 7.76 -3.97
C ALA A 16 12.80 6.94 -2.80
N ALA A 17 11.98 6.11 -2.19
CA ALA A 17 12.44 5.18 -1.15
C ALA A 17 13.17 3.98 -1.78
N CYS A 18 14.35 3.65 -1.24
CA CYS A 18 15.07 2.43 -1.53
C CYS A 18 15.18 1.59 -0.26
N ILE A 19 14.65 0.38 -0.27
CA ILE A 19 14.72 -0.52 0.88
C ILE A 19 15.77 -1.60 0.55
N LEU A 20 16.82 -1.66 1.35
CA LEU A 20 17.81 -2.72 1.28
C LEU A 20 17.48 -3.80 2.31
N THR A 21 17.45 -5.05 1.86
CA THR A 21 17.17 -6.23 2.68
C THR A 21 18.37 -7.17 2.68
N PRO A 22 19.45 -6.83 3.40
CA PRO A 22 20.65 -7.67 3.40
C PRO A 22 20.35 -9.01 4.08
N LEU A 23 20.91 -10.09 3.49
CA LEU A 23 20.98 -11.40 4.13
C LEU A 23 22.08 -11.39 5.20
N ASP A 24 22.03 -12.37 6.12
CA ASP A 24 22.96 -12.45 7.25
C ASP A 24 24.44 -12.49 6.84
N GLU A 25 24.76 -13.05 5.66
CA GLU A 25 26.12 -13.14 5.14
C GLU A 25 26.59 -11.85 4.43
N ALA A 26 25.73 -10.85 4.28
CA ALA A 26 26.08 -9.62 3.58
C ALA A 26 27.11 -8.82 4.39
N SER A 27 28.23 -8.49 3.78
CA SER A 27 29.25 -7.69 4.46
C SER A 27 28.80 -6.24 4.64
N SER A 28 29.14 -5.64 5.77
CA SER A 28 28.88 -4.22 6.05
C SER A 28 29.45 -3.29 4.97
N ALA A 29 30.58 -3.66 4.37
CA ALA A 29 31.18 -2.90 3.26
C ALA A 29 30.33 -2.95 2.00
N ALA A 30 29.69 -4.09 1.67
CA ALA A 30 28.79 -4.20 0.54
C ALA A 30 27.50 -3.37 0.75
N ILE A 31 26.93 -3.44 1.96
CA ILE A 31 25.77 -2.65 2.34
C ILE A 31 26.06 -1.15 2.23
N ALA A 32 27.19 -0.69 2.81
CA ALA A 32 27.59 0.71 2.74
C ALA A 32 27.79 1.19 1.28
N LYS A 33 28.38 0.33 0.43
CA LYS A 33 28.58 0.66 -0.99
C LYS A 33 27.27 0.80 -1.75
N LEU A 34 26.29 -0.09 -1.52
CA LEU A 34 24.97 -0.01 -2.13
C LEU A 34 24.18 1.21 -1.62
N THR A 35 24.24 1.48 -0.32
CA THR A 35 23.63 2.67 0.27
C THR A 35 24.15 3.93 -0.43
N ALA A 36 25.47 4.11 -0.47
CA ALA A 36 26.08 5.28 -1.12
C ALA A 36 25.73 5.38 -2.61
N PHE A 37 25.61 4.25 -3.31
CA PHE A 37 25.19 4.23 -4.72
C PHE A 37 23.77 4.80 -4.90
N TRP A 38 22.80 4.29 -4.13
CA TRP A 38 21.41 4.74 -4.25
C TRP A 38 21.21 6.18 -3.76
N GLU A 39 21.91 6.59 -2.69
CA GLU A 39 21.92 7.98 -2.24
C GLU A 39 22.49 8.95 -3.29
N THR A 40 23.49 8.52 -4.08
CA THR A 40 24.03 9.32 -5.20
C THR A 40 22.99 9.58 -6.29
N LEU A 41 22.01 8.69 -6.44
CA LEU A 41 20.88 8.84 -7.35
C LEU A 41 19.72 9.65 -6.74
N GLY A 42 19.90 10.17 -5.52
CA GLY A 42 18.89 10.99 -4.84
C GLY A 42 17.84 10.21 -4.05
N MET A 43 18.01 8.89 -3.86
CA MET A 43 17.07 8.07 -3.09
C MET A 43 17.28 8.21 -1.59
N THR A 44 16.20 7.97 -0.84
CA THR A 44 16.27 7.78 0.63
C THR A 44 16.39 6.29 0.92
N VAL A 45 17.55 5.89 1.47
CA VAL A 45 17.85 4.47 1.73
C VAL A 45 17.47 4.07 3.15
N SER A 46 16.73 2.97 3.27
CA SER A 46 16.42 2.31 4.54
C SER A 46 16.92 0.86 4.51
N ILE A 47 17.44 0.39 5.64
CA ILE A 47 17.94 -0.98 5.77
C ILE A 47 17.04 -1.70 6.79
N VAL A 48 16.44 -2.80 6.37
CA VAL A 48 15.57 -3.64 7.22
C VAL A 48 15.85 -5.11 6.94
N SER A 49 15.40 -6.02 7.83
CA SER A 49 15.47 -7.46 7.50
C SER A 49 14.47 -7.81 6.39
N PRO A 50 14.66 -8.92 5.66
CA PRO A 50 13.70 -9.40 4.67
C PRO A 50 12.28 -9.56 5.24
N GLU A 51 12.16 -10.14 6.44
CA GLU A 51 10.89 -10.37 7.13
C GLU A 51 10.20 -9.03 7.46
N LYS A 52 11.00 -8.05 7.92
CA LYS A 52 10.46 -6.71 8.23
C LYS A 52 10.05 -5.95 6.98
N HIS A 53 10.76 -6.14 5.86
CA HIS A 53 10.34 -5.64 4.56
C HIS A 53 8.97 -6.20 4.19
N ASP A 54 8.81 -7.53 4.27
CA ASP A 54 7.58 -8.21 3.85
C ASP A 54 6.39 -7.78 4.71
N GLU A 55 6.57 -7.64 6.02
CA GLU A 55 5.58 -7.06 6.93
C GLU A 55 5.19 -5.62 6.51
N ILE A 56 6.17 -4.75 6.29
CA ILE A 56 5.92 -3.35 5.92
C ILE A 56 5.15 -3.26 4.60
N VAL A 57 5.64 -3.91 3.54
CA VAL A 57 5.01 -3.79 2.21
C VAL A 57 3.63 -4.44 2.16
N ALA A 58 3.37 -5.46 2.98
CA ALA A 58 2.03 -6.02 3.12
C ALA A 58 1.02 -4.95 3.57
N HIS A 59 1.41 -4.08 4.51
CA HIS A 59 0.53 -3.04 5.06
C HIS A 59 0.45 -1.78 4.20
N VAL A 60 1.59 -1.30 3.65
CA VAL A 60 1.63 0.01 2.97
C VAL A 60 1.50 -0.06 1.45
N SER A 61 1.57 -1.26 0.87
CA SER A 61 1.50 -1.50 -0.58
C SER A 61 0.43 -2.53 -0.96
N HIS A 62 0.54 -3.76 -0.43
CA HIS A 62 -0.30 -4.88 -0.87
C HIS A 62 -1.74 -4.71 -0.40
N LEU A 63 -1.97 -4.43 0.88
CA LEU A 63 -3.30 -4.19 1.43
C LEU A 63 -4.03 -3.04 0.73
N PRO A 64 -3.44 -1.85 0.54
CA PRO A 64 -4.08 -0.77 -0.23
C PRO A 64 -4.53 -1.19 -1.63
N HIS A 65 -3.69 -1.95 -2.36
CA HIS A 65 -4.05 -2.45 -3.68
C HIS A 65 -5.23 -3.43 -3.63
N LEU A 66 -5.19 -4.37 -2.69
CA LEU A 66 -6.28 -5.34 -2.46
C LEU A 66 -7.59 -4.63 -2.13
N LEU A 67 -7.56 -3.62 -1.26
CA LEU A 67 -8.75 -2.85 -0.90
C LEU A 67 -9.33 -2.10 -2.09
N ALA A 68 -8.49 -1.47 -2.90
CA ALA A 68 -8.91 -0.79 -4.12
C ALA A 68 -9.55 -1.77 -5.12
N SER A 69 -8.90 -2.92 -5.35
CA SER A 69 -9.37 -3.96 -6.27
C SER A 69 -10.67 -4.60 -5.78
N THR A 70 -10.76 -4.94 -4.48
CA THR A 70 -11.94 -5.53 -3.87
C THR A 70 -13.13 -4.57 -3.87
N LEU A 71 -12.88 -3.27 -3.61
CA LEU A 71 -13.91 -2.23 -3.72
C LEU A 71 -14.46 -2.15 -5.15
N CYS A 72 -13.58 -2.15 -6.17
CA CYS A 72 -14.01 -2.17 -7.57
C CYS A 72 -14.81 -3.44 -7.90
N GLY A 73 -14.36 -4.61 -7.44
CA GLY A 73 -15.07 -5.88 -7.61
C GLY A 73 -16.45 -5.86 -6.98
N TYR A 74 -16.56 -5.35 -5.76
CA TYR A 74 -17.86 -5.16 -5.10
C TYR A 74 -18.78 -4.21 -5.87
N LEU A 75 -18.27 -3.06 -6.31
CA LEU A 75 -19.07 -2.09 -7.08
C LEU A 75 -19.49 -2.63 -8.44
N ALA A 76 -18.70 -3.51 -9.05
CA ALA A 76 -19.06 -4.17 -10.32
C ALA A 76 -20.29 -5.10 -10.20
N THR A 77 -20.67 -5.49 -8.99
CA THR A 77 -21.90 -6.27 -8.74
C THR A 77 -23.14 -5.39 -8.52
N GLN A 78 -22.98 -4.07 -8.51
CA GLN A 78 -24.06 -3.12 -8.33
C GLN A 78 -24.61 -2.64 -9.68
N GLU A 79 -25.65 -1.82 -9.66
CA GLU A 79 -26.27 -1.26 -10.85
C GLU A 79 -25.28 -0.40 -11.66
N ASP A 80 -25.23 -0.60 -12.96
CA ASP A 80 -24.32 0.13 -13.87
C ASP A 80 -24.46 1.66 -13.79
N THR A 81 -25.63 2.16 -13.46
CA THR A 81 -25.93 3.59 -13.28
C THR A 81 -25.07 4.22 -12.19
N TRP A 82 -24.64 3.48 -11.18
CA TRP A 82 -23.83 4.00 -10.08
C TRP A 82 -22.45 4.51 -10.55
N ARG A 83 -21.92 3.93 -11.63
CA ARG A 83 -20.67 4.42 -12.24
C ARG A 83 -20.78 5.88 -12.71
N THR A 84 -21.92 6.27 -13.26
CA THR A 84 -22.13 7.64 -13.75
C THR A 84 -22.26 8.67 -12.63
N LEU A 85 -22.61 8.21 -11.43
CA LEU A 85 -22.77 9.03 -10.23
C LEU A 85 -21.49 9.10 -9.39
N SER A 86 -20.42 8.39 -9.79
CA SER A 86 -19.16 8.35 -9.05
C SER A 86 -18.38 9.67 -9.15
N GLY A 87 -17.96 10.19 -8.00
CA GLY A 87 -17.14 11.40 -7.88
C GLY A 87 -15.64 11.12 -7.94
N ARG A 88 -14.82 12.18 -7.78
CA ARG A 88 -13.36 12.10 -7.77
C ARG A 88 -12.83 11.19 -6.65
N GLY A 89 -13.43 11.24 -5.46
CA GLY A 89 -12.99 10.44 -4.32
C GLY A 89 -12.93 8.95 -4.62
N LEU A 90 -13.96 8.39 -5.29
CA LEU A 90 -13.92 6.98 -5.69
C LEU A 90 -12.79 6.70 -6.69
N ARG A 91 -12.60 7.57 -7.70
CA ARG A 91 -11.54 7.40 -8.70
C ARG A 91 -10.15 7.44 -8.07
N ASP A 92 -9.91 8.37 -7.15
CA ASP A 92 -8.62 8.51 -6.46
C ASP A 92 -8.35 7.28 -5.58
N THR A 93 -9.35 6.82 -4.81
CA THR A 93 -9.23 5.64 -3.94
C THR A 93 -8.99 4.35 -4.74
N THR A 94 -9.60 4.22 -5.92
CA THR A 94 -9.52 2.99 -6.73
C THR A 94 -8.48 3.04 -7.85
N ARG A 95 -7.75 4.13 -8.01
CA ARG A 95 -6.78 4.34 -9.11
C ARG A 95 -5.80 3.19 -9.27
N ILE A 96 -5.28 2.67 -8.16
CA ILE A 96 -4.29 1.59 -8.16
C ILE A 96 -4.86 0.22 -8.54
N ALA A 97 -6.18 0.03 -8.52
CA ALA A 97 -6.83 -1.21 -8.93
C ALA A 97 -6.66 -1.57 -10.42
N SER A 98 -6.14 -0.64 -11.24
CA SER A 98 -5.84 -0.87 -12.65
C SER A 98 -4.51 -1.60 -12.92
N GLY A 99 -3.78 -1.99 -11.87
CA GLY A 99 -2.55 -2.77 -12.01
C GLY A 99 -2.78 -4.13 -12.67
N ASP A 100 -1.71 -4.69 -13.29
CA ASP A 100 -1.78 -6.00 -13.96
C ASP A 100 -2.14 -7.12 -12.96
N PRO A 101 -3.24 -7.84 -13.14
CA PRO A 101 -3.66 -8.90 -12.23
C PRO A 101 -2.67 -10.07 -12.13
N GLN A 102 -1.90 -10.35 -13.20
CA GLN A 102 -0.92 -11.44 -13.18
C GLN A 102 0.31 -11.07 -12.34
N LEU A 103 0.75 -9.83 -12.43
CA LEU A 103 1.81 -9.30 -11.56
C LEU A 103 1.37 -9.32 -10.10
N TRP A 104 0.19 -8.80 -9.81
CA TRP A 104 -0.32 -8.72 -8.43
C TRP A 104 -0.59 -10.10 -7.82
N LYS A 105 -1.04 -11.07 -8.61
CA LYS A 105 -1.13 -12.46 -8.17
C LYS A 105 0.21 -12.97 -7.63
N GLN A 106 1.31 -12.76 -8.38
CA GLN A 106 2.64 -13.20 -7.97
C GLN A 106 3.12 -12.50 -6.69
N ILE A 107 2.91 -11.18 -6.59
CA ILE A 107 3.26 -10.41 -5.39
C ILE A 107 2.54 -10.94 -4.15
N LEU A 108 1.23 -11.19 -4.26
CA LEU A 108 0.41 -11.67 -3.14
C LEU A 108 0.76 -13.10 -2.73
N GLU A 109 1.04 -13.99 -3.71
CA GLU A 109 1.45 -15.36 -3.44
C GLU A 109 2.80 -15.44 -2.73
N GLN A 110 3.75 -14.55 -3.08
CA GLN A 110 5.08 -14.53 -2.47
C GLN A 110 5.09 -13.98 -1.03
N ASN A 111 4.11 -13.17 -0.66
CA ASN A 111 4.00 -12.56 0.67
C ASN A 111 2.66 -12.87 1.35
N SER A 112 2.11 -14.06 1.10
CA SER A 112 0.75 -14.42 1.49
C SER A 112 0.48 -14.32 2.99
N ASP A 113 1.43 -14.75 3.82
CA ASP A 113 1.26 -14.79 5.28
C ASP A 113 1.13 -13.38 5.88
N GLU A 114 1.99 -12.45 5.47
CA GLU A 114 1.93 -11.07 5.96
C GLU A 114 0.71 -10.33 5.38
N VAL A 115 0.36 -10.62 4.12
CA VAL A 115 -0.85 -10.07 3.50
C VAL A 115 -2.10 -10.51 4.24
N LEU A 116 -2.20 -11.78 4.64
CA LEU A 116 -3.32 -12.28 5.42
C LEU A 116 -3.41 -11.60 6.79
N ARG A 117 -2.28 -11.41 7.50
CA ARG A 117 -2.24 -10.66 8.76
C ARG A 117 -2.70 -9.21 8.58
N ALA A 118 -2.27 -8.56 7.50
CA ALA A 118 -2.68 -7.19 7.18
C ALA A 118 -4.20 -7.09 6.91
N ILE A 119 -4.77 -8.07 6.19
CA ILE A 119 -6.21 -8.17 5.94
C ILE A 119 -6.96 -8.34 7.26
N GLU A 120 -6.56 -9.29 8.11
CA GLU A 120 -7.20 -9.53 9.42
C GLU A 120 -7.21 -8.28 10.29
N GLY A 121 -6.08 -7.55 10.35
CA GLY A 121 -6.01 -6.29 11.08
C GLY A 121 -6.95 -5.23 10.52
N PHE A 122 -7.06 -5.13 9.21
CA PHE A 122 -7.99 -4.21 8.56
C PHE A 122 -9.47 -4.59 8.78
N GLU A 123 -9.80 -5.89 8.69
CA GLU A 123 -11.15 -6.40 8.97
C GLU A 123 -11.60 -6.05 10.39
N GLN A 124 -10.70 -6.12 11.38
CA GLN A 124 -11.00 -5.71 12.75
C GLN A 124 -11.35 -4.21 12.81
N GLN A 125 -10.62 -3.33 12.13
CA GLN A 125 -10.92 -1.90 12.08
C GLN A 125 -12.27 -1.63 11.40
N LEU A 126 -12.56 -2.32 10.31
CA LEU A 126 -13.85 -2.22 9.63
C LEU A 126 -15.00 -2.72 10.52
N HIS A 127 -14.76 -3.80 11.27
CA HIS A 127 -15.72 -4.32 12.25
C HIS A 127 -16.01 -3.32 13.37
N HIS A 128 -15.00 -2.64 13.89
CA HIS A 128 -15.17 -1.59 14.91
C HIS A 128 -16.03 -0.44 14.39
N LEU A 129 -15.75 0.05 13.18
CA LEU A 129 -16.57 1.10 12.55
C LEU A 129 -18.01 0.64 12.34
N LYS A 130 -18.20 -0.58 11.81
CA LYS A 130 -19.53 -1.19 11.62
C LYS A 130 -20.30 -1.26 12.96
N THR A 131 -19.65 -1.70 14.02
CA THR A 131 -20.22 -1.82 15.36
C THR A 131 -20.61 -0.44 15.92
N ALA A 132 -19.76 0.56 15.73
CA ALA A 132 -20.08 1.94 16.15
C ALA A 132 -21.30 2.49 15.39
N LEU A 133 -21.41 2.21 14.09
CA LEU A 133 -22.59 2.58 13.29
C LEU A 133 -23.87 1.87 13.76
N LEU A 134 -23.81 0.56 14.00
CA LEU A 134 -24.94 -0.24 14.48
C LEU A 134 -25.48 0.26 15.83
N ASN A 135 -24.57 0.65 16.72
CA ASN A 135 -24.90 1.14 18.06
C ASN A 135 -25.16 2.65 18.11
N GLN A 136 -25.16 3.34 16.95
CA GLN A 136 -25.31 4.80 16.87
C GLN A 136 -24.32 5.55 17.79
N ASN A 137 -23.13 4.98 17.98
CA ASN A 137 -22.08 5.56 18.82
C ASN A 137 -21.32 6.64 18.04
N SER A 138 -21.85 7.86 18.05
CA SER A 138 -21.28 9.01 17.34
C SER A 138 -19.82 9.29 17.77
N LEU A 139 -19.50 9.17 19.06
CA LEU A 139 -18.15 9.40 19.56
C LEU A 139 -17.16 8.34 19.04
N GLY A 140 -17.57 7.08 18.98
CA GLY A 140 -16.75 6.01 18.41
C GLY A 140 -16.51 6.18 16.93
N ILE A 141 -17.51 6.65 16.17
CA ILE A 141 -17.37 6.96 14.73
C ILE A 141 -16.35 8.10 14.53
N ILE A 142 -16.51 9.20 15.29
CA ILE A 142 -15.62 10.37 15.20
C ILE A 142 -14.19 9.95 15.53
N ALA A 143 -13.96 9.25 16.64
CA ALA A 143 -12.63 8.83 17.07
C ALA A 143 -11.90 8.01 15.99
N GLN A 144 -12.61 7.12 15.30
CA GLN A 144 -12.02 6.30 14.24
C GLN A 144 -11.68 7.13 12.98
N LEU A 145 -12.54 8.07 12.60
CA LEU A 145 -12.27 8.97 11.48
C LEU A 145 -11.13 9.94 11.79
N GLU A 146 -11.05 10.46 13.01
CA GLU A 146 -9.97 11.33 13.46
C GLU A 146 -8.61 10.60 13.48
N SER A 147 -8.59 9.33 13.90
CA SER A 147 -7.37 8.50 13.84
C SER A 147 -6.87 8.37 12.40
N GLY A 148 -7.76 8.04 11.46
CA GLY A 148 -7.43 7.97 10.04
C GLY A 148 -6.94 9.30 9.47
N LYS A 149 -7.62 10.41 9.82
CA LYS A 149 -7.22 11.75 9.41
C LYS A 149 -5.82 12.10 9.93
N THR A 150 -5.56 11.84 11.22
CA THR A 150 -4.26 12.14 11.85
C THR A 150 -3.13 11.40 11.16
N TYR A 151 -3.32 10.11 10.82
CA TYR A 151 -2.34 9.35 10.05
C TYR A 151 -2.12 9.95 8.65
N ARG A 152 -3.20 10.29 7.94
CA ARG A 152 -3.13 10.87 6.59
C ARG A 152 -2.40 12.21 6.56
N ASP A 153 -2.60 13.04 7.58
CA ASP A 153 -1.97 14.37 7.67
C ASP A 153 -0.44 14.29 7.89
N GLN A 154 0.11 13.10 8.21
CA GLN A 154 1.54 12.84 8.40
C GLN A 154 2.24 12.27 7.16
N LEU A 155 1.50 11.89 6.12
CA LEU A 155 2.03 11.41 4.84
C LEU A 155 2.38 12.57 3.90
#